data_9513c89b68d6e848446601bcf385514a
#
_entry.id   9513c89b68d6e848446601bcf385514a
#
_cell.length_a   1.000
_cell.length_b   1.000
_cell.length_c   1.000
_cell.angle_alpha   90.00
_cell.angle_beta   90.00
_cell.angle_gamma   90.00
#
_symmetry.space_group_name_H-M   'P 1'
#
loop_
_entity.id
_entity.type
_entity.pdbx_description
1 polymer ?
#
loop_
_entity_poly.entity_id
_entity_poly.type
_entity_poly.pdbx_seq_one_letter_code
_entity_poly.pdbx_strand_id
1 'polypeptide(L)'
;YGISFPKQKELTEYLELLEEAKKRDHRKLGKELELFTFSQKVGQGLPLWLPKGAALRERLENFLKAAQKKAGYEMVVTPHIGQKELYVTSGHYAKYGEDSFQPITTPAEGEEFLLKPMNCPHHCEIYNSKPFSYRELPKRFAEFGTVYRYEQSGELHGLTRVRGFTQDDAHIFCTPDQLDTEFKEVIDLVLYVFGSLGFENF
;
A
#
# COMPACT_ATOMS: atom_id res chain seq x y z
N TYR A 1 -30.17 -6.33 6.89
CA TYR A 1 -29.47 -6.56 8.16
C TYR A 1 -29.66 -5.32 9.02
N GLY A 2 -29.82 -5.50 10.34
CA GLY A 2 -30.00 -4.42 11.31
C GLY A 2 -29.14 -4.66 12.55
N ILE A 3 -28.93 -3.59 13.32
CA ILE A 3 -28.28 -3.63 14.62
C ILE A 3 -29.32 -3.24 15.66
N SER A 4 -29.42 -3.96 16.76
CA SER A 4 -30.29 -3.65 17.90
C SER A 4 -29.45 -3.25 19.11
N PHE A 5 -29.99 -2.36 19.92
CA PHE A 5 -29.34 -1.86 21.13
C PHE A 5 -30.23 -2.10 22.35
N PRO A 6 -29.65 -2.48 23.51
CA PRO A 6 -30.41 -2.68 24.73
C PRO A 6 -31.06 -1.41 25.28
N LYS A 7 -30.47 -0.24 25.01
CA LYS A 7 -30.92 1.05 25.53
C LYS A 7 -31.02 2.09 24.41
N GLN A 8 -32.05 2.95 24.52
CA GLN A 8 -32.25 4.07 23.59
C GLN A 8 -31.04 5.01 23.51
N LYS A 9 -30.34 5.22 24.62
CA LYS A 9 -29.13 6.06 24.65
C LYS A 9 -28.04 5.52 23.73
N GLU A 10 -27.77 4.22 23.76
CA GLU A 10 -26.77 3.57 22.92
C GLU A 10 -27.11 3.66 21.44
N LEU A 11 -28.40 3.53 21.10
CA LEU A 11 -28.88 3.75 19.74
C LEU A 11 -28.64 5.19 19.29
N THR A 12 -28.95 6.18 20.14
CA THR A 12 -28.75 7.59 19.83
C THR A 12 -27.27 7.90 19.57
N GLU A 13 -26.39 7.46 20.48
CA GLU A 13 -24.93 7.62 20.34
C GLU A 13 -24.41 6.96 19.06
N TYR A 14 -24.92 5.78 18.72
CA TYR A 14 -24.54 5.10 17.47
C TYR A 14 -25.01 5.86 16.21
N LEU A 15 -26.23 6.41 16.22
CA LEU A 15 -26.73 7.20 15.10
C LEU A 15 -25.94 8.50 14.93
N GLU A 16 -25.58 9.16 16.02
CA GLU A 16 -24.70 10.34 16.00
C GLU A 16 -23.33 10.00 15.43
N LEU A 17 -22.73 8.86 15.83
CA LEU A 17 -21.49 8.37 15.29
C LEU A 17 -21.57 8.12 13.78
N LEU A 18 -22.67 7.54 13.29
CA LEU A 18 -22.89 7.32 11.86
C LEU A 18 -22.98 8.64 11.07
N GLU A 19 -23.68 9.64 11.61
CA GLU A 19 -23.76 10.95 10.97
C GLU A 19 -22.40 11.66 10.94
N GLU A 20 -21.59 11.56 12.01
CA GLU A 20 -20.21 12.06 12.03
C GLU A 20 -19.31 11.32 11.04
N ALA A 21 -19.48 10.00 10.90
CA ALA A 21 -18.73 9.22 9.92
C ALA A 21 -19.06 9.64 8.48
N LYS A 22 -20.33 9.93 8.17
CA LYS A 22 -20.74 10.45 6.85
C LYS A 22 -20.12 11.81 6.52
N LYS A 23 -19.95 12.68 7.51
CA LYS A 23 -19.29 13.99 7.32
C LYS A 23 -17.83 13.84 6.96
N ARG A 24 -17.18 12.78 7.46
CA ARG A 24 -15.76 12.45 7.26
C ARG A 24 -15.51 11.48 6.11
N ASP A 25 -16.53 11.11 5.32
CA ASP A 25 -16.34 10.23 4.16
C ASP A 25 -15.30 10.84 3.21
N HIS A 26 -14.24 10.08 2.92
CA HIS A 26 -13.13 10.52 2.09
C HIS A 26 -13.54 10.92 0.66
N ARG A 27 -14.63 10.33 0.12
CA ARG A 27 -15.15 10.66 -1.21
C ARG A 27 -15.79 12.06 -1.20
N LYS A 28 -16.50 12.39 -0.11
CA LYS A 28 -17.08 13.71 0.10
C LYS A 28 -15.97 14.74 0.28
N LEU A 29 -15.09 14.53 1.24
CA LEU A 29 -13.98 15.43 1.53
C LEU A 29 -13.03 15.56 0.33
N GLY A 30 -12.76 14.48 -0.38
CA GLY A 30 -11.92 14.48 -1.57
C GLY A 30 -12.46 15.39 -2.67
N LYS A 31 -13.79 15.40 -2.86
CA LYS A 31 -14.46 16.28 -3.81
C LYS A 31 -14.51 17.74 -3.32
N GLU A 32 -14.94 17.97 -2.08
CA GLU A 32 -15.09 19.32 -1.50
C GLU A 32 -13.74 20.05 -1.39
N LEU A 33 -12.67 19.34 -1.03
CA LEU A 33 -11.33 19.88 -0.88
C LEU A 33 -10.49 19.78 -2.15
N GLU A 34 -11.02 19.23 -3.23
CA GLU A 34 -10.31 19.03 -4.51
C GLU A 34 -9.02 18.22 -4.36
N LEU A 35 -9.10 17.07 -3.66
CA LEU A 35 -7.92 16.24 -3.39
C LEU A 35 -7.64 15.24 -4.50
N PHE A 36 -8.68 14.58 -5.02
CA PHE A 36 -8.56 13.58 -6.08
C PHE A 36 -9.83 13.49 -6.90
N THR A 37 -9.71 12.88 -8.07
CA THR A 37 -10.84 12.58 -8.95
C THR A 37 -10.62 11.27 -9.69
N PHE A 38 -11.70 10.76 -10.32
CA PHE A 38 -11.66 9.62 -11.22
C PHE A 38 -12.13 10.06 -12.60
N SER A 39 -11.57 9.45 -13.65
CA SER A 39 -11.97 9.69 -15.03
C SER A 39 -12.21 8.37 -15.75
N GLN A 40 -13.32 8.25 -16.47
CA GLN A 40 -13.58 7.08 -17.30
C GLN A 40 -12.54 6.90 -18.41
N LYS A 41 -11.94 7.99 -18.90
CA LYS A 41 -10.89 7.94 -19.90
C LYS A 41 -9.56 7.39 -19.39
N VAL A 42 -9.28 7.57 -18.10
CA VAL A 42 -8.11 6.98 -17.44
C VAL A 42 -8.38 5.54 -17.04
N GLY A 43 -9.60 5.26 -16.58
CA GLY A 43 -10.03 3.94 -16.17
C GLY A 43 -10.60 3.93 -14.75
N GLN A 44 -11.44 2.95 -14.49
CA GLN A 44 -12.04 2.77 -13.16
C GLN A 44 -10.99 2.32 -12.15
N GLY A 45 -11.07 2.84 -10.93
CA GLY A 45 -10.15 2.47 -9.85
C GLY A 45 -8.73 3.01 -10.00
N LEU A 46 -8.52 3.99 -10.89
CA LEU A 46 -7.25 4.68 -11.08
C LEU A 46 -7.40 6.15 -10.68
N PRO A 47 -7.10 6.50 -9.42
CA PRO A 47 -7.30 7.86 -8.93
C PRO A 47 -6.30 8.85 -9.54
N LEU A 48 -6.80 10.03 -9.90
CA LEU A 48 -6.02 11.19 -10.28
C LEU A 48 -5.89 12.10 -9.07
N TRP A 49 -4.69 12.27 -8.56
CA TRP A 49 -4.40 13.19 -7.47
C TRP A 49 -4.32 14.62 -7.99
N LEU A 50 -5.19 15.48 -7.48
CA LEU A 50 -5.21 16.90 -7.79
C LEU A 50 -4.12 17.65 -7.00
N PRO A 51 -3.77 18.89 -7.33
CA PRO A 51 -2.64 19.58 -6.70
C PRO A 51 -2.66 19.61 -5.17
N LYS A 52 -3.82 19.85 -4.54
CA LYS A 52 -3.97 19.81 -3.08
C LYS A 52 -3.77 18.41 -2.51
N GLY A 53 -4.31 17.40 -3.18
CA GLY A 53 -4.15 16.00 -2.79
C GLY A 53 -2.71 15.51 -2.97
N ALA A 54 -2.04 15.91 -4.04
CA ALA A 54 -0.64 15.61 -4.27
C ALA A 54 0.25 16.23 -3.18
N ALA A 55 0.00 17.49 -2.79
CA ALA A 55 0.72 18.16 -1.71
C ALA A 55 0.48 17.50 -0.34
N LEU A 56 -0.76 17.04 -0.07
CA LEU A 56 -1.06 16.28 1.16
C LEU A 56 -0.29 14.96 1.17
N ARG A 57 -0.34 14.23 0.06
CA ARG A 57 0.37 12.96 -0.11
C ARG A 57 1.88 13.14 0.08
N GLU A 58 2.49 14.15 -0.53
CA GLU A 58 3.92 14.46 -0.39
C GLU A 58 4.30 14.72 1.09
N ARG A 59 3.49 15.45 1.84
CA ARG A 59 3.72 15.68 3.27
C ARG A 59 3.69 14.39 4.08
N LEU A 60 2.72 13.51 3.83
CA LEU A 60 2.62 12.21 4.48
C LEU A 60 3.81 11.32 4.12
N GLU A 61 4.17 11.24 2.85
CA GLU A 61 5.33 10.48 2.40
C GLU A 61 6.64 10.98 3.01
N ASN A 62 6.84 12.30 3.10
CA ASN A 62 8.03 12.87 3.70
C ASN A 62 8.12 12.59 5.21
N PHE A 63 7.00 12.65 5.93
CA PHE A 63 6.94 12.26 7.33
C PHE A 63 7.31 10.77 7.51
N LEU A 64 6.69 9.87 6.74
CA LEU A 64 6.95 8.44 6.80
C LEU A 64 8.40 8.11 6.41
N LYS A 65 8.93 8.71 5.33
CA LYS A 65 10.34 8.57 4.94
C LYS A 65 11.32 8.97 6.05
N ALA A 66 11.02 10.06 6.75
CA ALA A 66 11.85 10.50 7.87
C ALA A 66 11.81 9.51 9.03
N ALA A 67 10.62 9.00 9.38
CA ALA A 67 10.43 7.99 10.41
C ALA A 67 11.16 6.67 10.05
N GLN A 68 11.01 6.19 8.84
CA GLN A 68 11.66 4.97 8.35
C GLN A 68 13.19 5.09 8.35
N LYS A 69 13.73 6.20 7.82
CA LYS A 69 15.18 6.42 7.84
C LYS A 69 15.73 6.44 9.26
N LYS A 70 15.00 7.05 10.21
CA LYS A 70 15.38 7.04 11.63
C LYS A 70 15.34 5.64 12.23
N ALA A 71 14.42 4.79 11.76
CA ALA A 71 14.33 3.37 12.12
C ALA A 71 15.30 2.45 11.34
N GLY A 72 16.23 3.01 10.57
CA GLY A 72 17.28 2.27 9.87
C GLY A 72 16.88 1.65 8.54
N TYR A 73 15.78 2.09 7.91
CA TYR A 73 15.39 1.65 6.58
C TYR A 73 16.16 2.39 5.48
N GLU A 74 16.60 1.63 4.50
CA GLU A 74 17.22 2.12 3.27
C GLU A 74 16.13 2.26 2.19
N MET A 75 15.98 3.46 1.61
CA MET A 75 14.96 3.71 0.59
C MET A 75 15.41 3.13 -0.75
N VAL A 76 14.52 2.38 -1.38
CA VAL A 76 14.69 1.83 -2.72
C VAL A 76 13.58 2.32 -3.66
N VAL A 77 13.76 2.15 -4.97
CA VAL A 77 12.77 2.46 -6.00
C VAL A 77 12.80 1.35 -7.04
N THR A 78 11.66 0.76 -7.31
CA THR A 78 11.51 -0.34 -8.26
C THR A 78 10.59 0.02 -9.42
N PRO A 79 10.79 -0.58 -10.61
CA PRO A 79 9.94 -0.32 -11.76
C PRO A 79 8.51 -0.81 -11.55
N HIS A 80 7.56 -0.25 -12.30
CA HIS A 80 6.14 -0.62 -12.23
C HIS A 80 5.83 -1.95 -12.93
N ILE A 81 6.71 -2.40 -13.82
CA ILE A 81 6.58 -3.65 -14.56
C ILE A 81 7.80 -4.54 -14.29
N GLY A 82 7.60 -5.84 -14.41
CA GLY A 82 8.68 -6.83 -14.37
C GLY A 82 8.35 -7.99 -15.29
N GLN A 83 9.35 -8.78 -15.66
CA GLN A 83 9.13 -9.99 -16.43
C GLN A 83 8.19 -10.94 -15.68
N LYS A 84 7.26 -11.58 -16.39
CA LYS A 84 6.28 -12.50 -15.83
C LYS A 84 6.93 -13.61 -15.00
N GLU A 85 8.08 -14.10 -15.46
CA GLU A 85 8.83 -15.18 -14.80
C GLU A 85 9.23 -14.82 -13.36
N LEU A 86 9.53 -13.56 -13.06
CA LEU A 86 9.79 -13.09 -11.71
C LEU A 86 8.63 -13.39 -10.75
N TYR A 87 7.39 -13.20 -11.22
CA TYR A 87 6.18 -13.43 -10.43
C TYR A 87 5.77 -14.90 -10.40
N VAL A 88 6.13 -15.67 -11.42
CA VAL A 88 5.99 -17.13 -11.42
C VAL A 88 6.92 -17.75 -10.39
N THR A 89 8.20 -17.41 -10.43
CA THR A 89 9.25 -17.91 -9.52
C THR A 89 8.93 -17.57 -8.06
N SER A 90 8.44 -16.37 -7.80
CA SER A 90 8.06 -15.93 -6.45
C SER A 90 6.70 -16.45 -5.97
N GLY A 91 5.95 -17.18 -6.80
CA GLY A 91 4.62 -17.72 -6.49
C GLY A 91 3.48 -16.69 -6.54
N HIS A 92 3.78 -15.40 -6.80
CA HIS A 92 2.76 -14.36 -6.83
C HIS A 92 1.80 -14.52 -8.00
N TYR A 93 2.28 -14.98 -9.16
CA TYR A 93 1.44 -15.17 -10.33
C TYR A 93 0.38 -16.27 -10.10
N ALA A 94 0.74 -17.38 -9.46
CA ALA A 94 -0.21 -18.45 -9.13
C ALA A 94 -1.26 -18.00 -8.11
N LYS A 95 -0.87 -17.14 -7.15
CA LYS A 95 -1.76 -16.69 -6.07
C LYS A 95 -2.68 -15.53 -6.48
N TYR A 96 -2.19 -14.61 -7.30
CA TYR A 96 -2.88 -13.37 -7.66
C TYR A 96 -3.14 -13.23 -9.15
N GLY A 97 -3.00 -14.29 -9.95
CA GLY A 97 -3.15 -14.26 -11.41
C GLY A 97 -4.52 -13.75 -11.86
N GLU A 98 -5.58 -14.12 -11.13
CA GLU A 98 -6.95 -13.65 -11.42
C GLU A 98 -7.16 -12.16 -11.06
N ASP A 99 -6.45 -11.68 -10.04
CA ASP A 99 -6.48 -10.28 -9.57
C ASP A 99 -5.34 -9.44 -10.18
N SER A 100 -4.63 -9.95 -11.16
CA SER A 100 -3.58 -9.25 -11.88
C SER A 100 -4.08 -8.75 -13.23
N PHE A 101 -3.54 -7.62 -13.69
CA PHE A 101 -3.70 -7.24 -15.09
C PHE A 101 -3.09 -8.33 -15.97
N GLN A 102 -3.69 -8.55 -17.15
CA GLN A 102 -3.18 -9.53 -18.09
C GLN A 102 -1.74 -9.19 -18.51
N PRO A 103 -0.92 -10.20 -18.82
CA PRO A 103 0.45 -9.97 -19.27
C PRO A 103 0.53 -9.03 -20.46
N ILE A 104 1.50 -8.15 -20.43
CA ILE A 104 1.84 -7.23 -21.51
C ILE A 104 2.81 -7.97 -22.43
N THR A 105 2.41 -8.22 -23.67
CA THR A 105 3.29 -8.81 -24.69
C THR A 105 4.13 -7.73 -25.35
N THR A 106 5.35 -8.09 -25.75
CA THR A 106 6.27 -7.21 -26.49
C THR A 106 6.45 -7.71 -27.93
N PRO A 107 7.10 -6.95 -28.82
CA PRO A 107 7.45 -7.45 -30.14
C PRO A 107 8.41 -8.64 -30.13
N ALA A 108 9.12 -8.91 -29.05
CA ALA A 108 9.96 -10.08 -28.90
C ALA A 108 9.11 -11.31 -28.58
N GLU A 109 9.26 -12.39 -29.35
CA GLU A 109 8.51 -13.62 -29.18
C GLU A 109 8.79 -14.26 -27.82
N GLY A 110 7.73 -14.58 -27.07
CA GLY A 110 7.81 -15.22 -25.77
C GLY A 110 8.15 -14.28 -24.60
N GLU A 111 8.31 -12.98 -24.86
CA GLU A 111 8.57 -12.00 -23.81
C GLU A 111 7.26 -11.39 -23.27
N GLU A 112 7.01 -11.59 -21.98
CA GLU A 112 5.81 -11.10 -21.29
C GLU A 112 6.20 -10.34 -20.01
N PHE A 113 5.57 -9.18 -19.81
CA PHE A 113 5.70 -8.38 -18.59
C PHE A 113 4.37 -8.32 -17.83
N LEU A 114 4.45 -8.09 -16.52
CA LEU A 114 3.30 -7.81 -15.68
C LEU A 114 3.43 -6.44 -15.01
N LEU A 115 2.31 -5.76 -14.86
CA LEU A 115 2.19 -4.71 -13.86
C LEU A 115 2.32 -5.34 -12.48
N LYS A 116 3.24 -4.86 -11.65
CA LYS A 116 3.52 -5.49 -10.35
C LYS A 116 2.30 -5.43 -9.41
N PRO A 117 1.79 -6.57 -8.94
CA PRO A 117 0.72 -6.61 -7.93
C PRO A 117 1.24 -6.42 -6.51
N MET A 118 2.56 -6.62 -6.31
CA MET A 118 3.29 -6.49 -5.05
C MET A 118 4.75 -6.08 -5.31
N ASN A 119 5.40 -5.48 -4.30
CA ASN A 119 6.80 -5.04 -4.40
C ASN A 119 7.81 -6.14 -3.98
N CYS A 120 7.35 -7.18 -3.27
CA CYS A 120 8.20 -8.22 -2.68
C CYS A 120 9.23 -8.81 -3.65
N PRO A 121 8.87 -9.25 -4.88
CA PRO A 121 9.82 -9.86 -5.80
C PRO A 121 10.96 -8.91 -6.18
N HIS A 122 10.66 -7.64 -6.38
CA HIS A 122 11.66 -6.63 -6.74
C HIS A 122 12.63 -6.35 -5.58
N HIS A 123 12.14 -6.29 -4.33
CA HIS A 123 13.01 -6.12 -3.16
C HIS A 123 13.93 -7.33 -2.96
N CYS A 124 13.44 -8.55 -3.25
CA CYS A 124 14.30 -9.74 -3.25
C CYS A 124 15.39 -9.66 -4.33
N GLU A 125 15.08 -9.17 -5.52
CA GLU A 125 16.07 -8.96 -6.57
C GLU A 125 17.12 -7.90 -6.19
N ILE A 126 16.71 -6.82 -5.50
CA ILE A 126 17.68 -5.85 -4.94
C ILE A 126 18.58 -6.53 -3.93
N TYR A 127 18.02 -7.34 -3.03
CA TYR A 127 18.83 -8.10 -2.06
C TYR A 127 19.80 -9.07 -2.75
N ASN A 128 19.35 -9.76 -3.79
CA ASN A 128 20.16 -10.70 -4.56
C ASN A 128 21.21 -10.04 -5.48
N SER A 129 21.11 -8.73 -5.71
CA SER A 129 22.00 -8.01 -6.65
C SER A 129 23.48 -8.02 -6.23
N LYS A 130 23.76 -8.28 -4.97
CA LYS A 130 25.10 -8.45 -4.41
C LYS A 130 25.08 -9.39 -3.21
N PRO A 131 26.20 -10.07 -2.90
CA PRO A 131 26.30 -10.85 -1.66
C PRO A 131 26.33 -9.94 -0.44
N PHE A 132 25.55 -10.28 0.60
CA PHE A 132 25.61 -9.68 1.92
C PHE A 132 26.26 -10.63 2.92
N SER A 133 27.15 -10.10 3.75
CA SER A 133 27.62 -10.83 4.92
C SER A 133 26.54 -10.91 5.98
N TYR A 134 26.49 -12.01 6.74
CA TYR A 134 25.58 -12.11 7.88
C TYR A 134 25.75 -10.98 8.92
N ARG A 135 26.92 -10.34 8.95
CA ARG A 135 27.22 -9.19 9.82
C ARG A 135 26.56 -7.89 9.34
N GLU A 136 26.09 -7.84 8.09
CA GLU A 136 25.39 -6.69 7.53
C GLU A 136 23.87 -6.79 7.74
N LEU A 137 23.39 -7.92 8.27
CA LEU A 137 22.00 -8.12 8.62
C LEU A 137 21.68 -7.53 10.00
N PRO A 138 20.47 -7.00 10.22
CA PRO A 138 19.37 -6.98 9.28
C PRO A 138 19.52 -5.91 8.17
N LYS A 139 19.03 -6.23 6.96
CA LYS A 139 18.82 -5.26 5.87
C LYS A 139 17.36 -4.92 5.76
N ARG A 140 17.05 -3.63 5.75
CA ARG A 140 15.66 -3.12 5.74
C ARG A 140 15.50 -2.21 4.53
N PHE A 141 14.79 -2.68 3.50
CA PHE A 141 14.47 -1.90 2.31
C PHE A 141 13.04 -1.39 2.40
N ALA A 142 12.85 -0.09 2.17
CA ALA A 142 11.54 0.54 2.16
C ALA A 142 11.30 1.29 0.84
N GLU A 143 10.05 1.29 0.39
CA GLU A 143 9.63 1.94 -0.85
C GLU A 143 8.22 2.50 -0.72
N PHE A 144 7.98 3.68 -1.29
CA PHE A 144 6.63 4.09 -1.68
C PHE A 144 6.32 3.47 -3.03
N GLY A 145 6.01 2.16 -3.01
CA GLY A 145 5.86 1.34 -4.19
C GLY A 145 4.43 1.37 -4.73
N THR A 146 4.27 1.77 -5.99
CA THR A 146 2.98 1.70 -6.66
C THR A 146 2.74 0.30 -7.19
N VAL A 147 1.62 -0.29 -6.82
CA VAL A 147 1.17 -1.62 -7.24
C VAL A 147 -0.16 -1.55 -7.97
N TYR A 148 -0.45 -2.57 -8.77
CA TYR A 148 -1.62 -2.62 -9.63
C TYR A 148 -2.34 -3.95 -9.47
N ARG A 149 -3.65 -3.89 -9.23
CA ARG A 149 -4.49 -5.08 -9.09
C ARG A 149 -5.74 -4.92 -9.92
N TYR A 150 -6.13 -5.94 -10.64
CA TYR A 150 -7.35 -5.93 -11.43
C TYR A 150 -8.55 -6.28 -10.55
N GLU A 151 -8.91 -5.34 -9.69
CA GLU A 151 -10.11 -5.46 -8.85
C GLU A 151 -11.37 -5.41 -9.72
N GLN A 152 -12.36 -6.25 -9.40
CA GLN A 152 -13.62 -6.26 -10.13
C GLN A 152 -14.34 -4.91 -9.98
N SER A 153 -15.03 -4.47 -11.05
CA SER A 153 -15.64 -3.13 -11.07
C SER A 153 -16.68 -2.92 -9.97
N GLY A 154 -17.40 -3.98 -9.54
CA GLY A 154 -18.36 -3.93 -8.45
C GLY A 154 -17.75 -3.81 -7.05
N GLU A 155 -16.46 -4.04 -6.90
CA GLU A 155 -15.75 -3.95 -5.63
C GLU A 155 -15.07 -2.59 -5.42
N LEU A 156 -14.93 -1.80 -6.48
CA LEU A 156 -14.26 -0.50 -6.41
C LEU A 156 -15.01 0.48 -5.51
N HIS A 157 -14.30 1.08 -4.56
CA HIS A 157 -14.90 1.99 -3.59
C HIS A 157 -13.96 3.14 -3.20
N GLY A 158 -14.17 4.32 -3.78
CA GLY A 158 -13.36 5.51 -3.48
C GLY A 158 -11.87 5.24 -3.58
N LEU A 159 -11.12 5.57 -2.54
CA LEU A 159 -9.69 5.24 -2.39
C LEU A 159 -9.43 3.96 -1.60
N THR A 160 -10.46 3.33 -1.03
CA THR A 160 -10.30 2.13 -0.20
C THR A 160 -10.17 0.85 -1.03
N ARG A 161 -10.72 0.83 -2.24
CA ARG A 161 -10.59 -0.28 -3.17
C ARG A 161 -10.36 0.27 -4.57
N VAL A 162 -9.14 0.17 -5.04
CA VAL A 162 -8.65 0.79 -6.29
C VAL A 162 -7.80 -0.20 -7.09
N ARG A 163 -7.57 0.08 -8.37
CA ARG A 163 -6.73 -0.75 -9.25
C ARG A 163 -5.27 -0.32 -9.29
N GLY A 164 -4.95 0.87 -8.81
CA GLY A 164 -3.58 1.37 -8.70
C GLY A 164 -3.43 2.21 -7.44
N PHE A 165 -2.48 1.87 -6.59
CA PHE A 165 -2.21 2.57 -5.34
C PHE A 165 -0.74 2.46 -4.93
N THR A 166 -0.30 3.42 -4.14
CA THR A 166 1.06 3.44 -3.61
C THR A 166 1.04 2.94 -2.18
N GLN A 167 1.84 1.93 -1.90
CA GLN A 167 2.03 1.39 -0.57
C GLN A 167 3.28 2.00 0.06
N ASP A 168 3.20 2.29 1.34
CA ASP A 168 4.36 2.40 2.22
C ASP A 168 4.76 0.97 2.59
N ASP A 169 5.68 0.40 1.82
CA ASP A 169 6.02 -1.02 1.86
C ASP A 169 7.49 -1.22 2.22
N ALA A 170 7.78 -2.26 2.99
CA ALA A 170 9.14 -2.59 3.39
C ALA A 170 9.36 -4.10 3.49
N HIS A 171 10.61 -4.52 3.25
CA HIS A 171 11.06 -5.89 3.41
C HIS A 171 12.33 -5.93 4.23
N ILE A 172 12.34 -6.80 5.24
CA ILE A 172 13.45 -6.98 6.18
C ILE A 172 14.07 -8.35 5.93
N PHE A 173 15.35 -8.35 5.68
CA PHE A 173 16.18 -9.56 5.55
C PHE A 173 17.01 -9.69 6.81
N CYS A 174 16.74 -10.72 7.61
CA CYS A 174 17.36 -10.91 8.91
C CYS A 174 17.67 -12.39 9.18
N THR A 175 18.51 -12.66 10.16
CA THR A 175 18.73 -14.01 10.67
C THR A 175 17.59 -14.43 11.61
N PRO A 176 17.39 -15.75 11.84
CA PRO A 176 16.31 -16.21 12.73
C PRO A 176 16.38 -15.66 14.15
N ASP A 177 17.57 -15.44 14.68
CA ASP A 177 17.79 -14.86 16.02
C ASP A 177 17.48 -13.36 16.11
N GLN A 178 17.44 -12.66 14.97
CA GLN A 178 17.08 -11.25 14.89
C GLN A 178 15.56 -11.03 14.78
N LEU A 179 14.80 -12.06 14.41
CA LEU A 179 13.38 -11.94 14.04
C LEU A 179 12.53 -11.26 15.11
N ASP A 180 12.68 -11.66 16.39
CA ASP A 180 11.89 -11.09 17.49
C ASP A 180 12.16 -9.60 17.68
N THR A 181 13.41 -9.18 17.51
CA THR A 181 13.81 -7.77 17.64
C THR A 181 13.23 -6.96 16.48
N GLU A 182 13.40 -7.46 15.24
CA GLU A 182 12.87 -6.79 14.06
C GLU A 182 11.35 -6.63 14.11
N PHE A 183 10.64 -7.67 14.56
CA PHE A 183 9.20 -7.62 14.70
C PHE A 183 8.73 -6.56 15.72
N LYS A 184 9.41 -6.44 16.86
CA LYS A 184 9.12 -5.39 17.84
C LYS A 184 9.38 -3.99 17.30
N GLU A 185 10.51 -3.79 16.60
CA GLU A 185 10.83 -2.50 15.98
C GLU A 185 9.81 -2.07 14.91
N VAL A 186 9.26 -3.04 14.15
CA VAL A 186 8.15 -2.76 13.22
C VAL A 186 6.92 -2.30 13.97
N ILE A 187 6.55 -2.98 15.07
CA ILE A 187 5.40 -2.58 15.91
C ILE A 187 5.62 -1.16 16.44
N ASP A 188 6.79 -0.87 17.00
CA ASP A 188 7.12 0.45 17.56
C ASP A 188 7.01 1.55 16.49
N LEU A 189 7.48 1.28 15.26
CA LEU A 189 7.34 2.22 14.14
C LEU A 189 5.87 2.44 13.78
N VAL A 190 5.06 1.38 13.73
CA VAL A 190 3.61 1.47 13.46
C VAL A 190 2.91 2.30 14.53
N LEU A 191 3.17 2.02 15.81
CA LEU A 191 2.61 2.75 16.95
C LEU A 191 3.01 4.24 16.91
N TYR A 192 4.27 4.53 16.59
CA TYR A 192 4.75 5.89 16.42
C TYR A 192 4.02 6.64 15.31
N VAL A 193 3.86 6.00 14.14
CA VAL A 193 3.20 6.61 12.98
C VAL A 193 1.74 6.89 13.27
N PHE A 194 0.97 5.89 13.71
CA PHE A 194 -0.44 6.06 13.99
C PHE A 194 -0.70 7.02 15.14
N GLY A 195 0.09 6.95 16.22
CA GLY A 195 0.00 7.90 17.33
C GLY A 195 0.29 9.34 16.89
N SER A 196 1.27 9.55 16.00
CA SER A 196 1.57 10.87 15.43
C SER A 196 0.44 11.43 14.56
N LEU A 197 -0.41 10.57 14.00
CA LEU A 197 -1.59 10.94 13.20
C LEU A 197 -2.87 11.03 14.03
N GLY A 198 -2.79 10.81 15.35
CA GLY A 198 -3.92 10.90 16.28
C GLY A 198 -4.85 9.69 16.29
N PHE A 199 -4.41 8.54 15.79
CA PHE A 199 -5.15 7.29 15.95
C PHE A 199 -4.90 6.71 17.34
N GLU A 200 -5.98 6.34 18.05
CA GLU A 200 -5.94 5.75 19.40
C GLU A 200 -6.30 4.25 19.38
N ASN A 201 -7.06 3.81 18.34
CA ASN A 201 -7.48 2.42 18.16
C ASN A 201 -7.09 1.95 16.75
N PHE A 202 -6.26 0.93 16.67
CA PHE A 202 -5.78 0.32 15.41
C PHE A 202 -5.32 -1.14 15.63
#